data_514967d71ab324c9e01eb5994d4bc738
#
_entry.id   514967d71ab324c9e01eb5994d4bc738
#
_cell.length_a   1.000
_cell.length_b   1.000
_cell.length_c   1.000
_cell.angle_alpha   90.00
_cell.angle_beta   90.00
_cell.angle_gamma   90.00
#
_symmetry.space_group_name_H-M   'P 1'
#
loop_
_entity.id
_entity.type
_entity.pdbx_description
1 polymer ?
#
loop_
_entity_poly.entity_id
_entity_poly.type
_entity_poly.pdbx_seq_one_letter_code
_entity_poly.pdbx_strand_id
1 'polypeptide(L)'
;MDSYDPRYLAGILFFNAQDFFEAHEVWEDLWAESHGDERRFYQGLIQAAVALFHFGGGNLGGAVKLYRSSFDYMKECGSPFLGLDAMEFWRQMGRCFEPLLSTPEPDRSLRPAPGAMPVITLDPPPEAWPDPAAYLREEE
;
A
#
# COMPACT_ATOMS: atom_id res chain seq x y z
N MET A 1 -0.13 -19.73 -15.60
CA MET A 1 -0.94 -19.78 -14.40
C MET A 1 -0.34 -18.85 -13.37
N ASP A 2 -1.05 -17.77 -13.07
CA ASP A 2 -0.50 -16.75 -12.20
C ASP A 2 -0.70 -17.13 -10.75
N SER A 3 0.41 -17.43 -10.09
CA SER A 3 0.43 -17.79 -8.69
C SER A 3 0.98 -16.62 -7.91
N TYR A 4 0.15 -16.02 -7.08
CA TYR A 4 0.57 -14.95 -6.20
C TYR A 4 1.03 -15.52 -4.87
N ASP A 5 2.05 -14.90 -4.28
CA ASP A 5 2.46 -15.28 -2.94
C ASP A 5 1.29 -14.98 -1.96
N PRO A 6 0.92 -15.93 -1.10
CA PRO A 6 -0.21 -15.69 -0.19
C PRO A 6 0.00 -14.52 0.77
N ARG A 7 1.25 -14.16 1.08
CA ARG A 7 1.52 -12.97 1.90
C ARG A 7 1.22 -11.68 1.15
N TYR A 8 1.44 -11.67 -0.16
CA TYR A 8 1.07 -10.54 -1.00
C TYR A 8 -0.45 -10.35 -0.96
N LEU A 9 -1.19 -11.44 -1.15
CA LEU A 9 -2.66 -11.40 -1.11
C LEU A 9 -3.21 -11.02 0.26
N ALA A 10 -2.61 -11.56 1.33
CA ALA A 10 -3.01 -11.22 2.70
C ALA A 10 -2.84 -9.72 2.96
N GLY A 11 -1.71 -9.16 2.55
CA GLY A 11 -1.48 -7.72 2.67
C GLY A 11 -2.49 -6.89 1.91
N ILE A 12 -2.90 -7.34 0.71
CA ILE A 12 -3.92 -6.65 -0.08
C ILE A 12 -5.27 -6.66 0.65
N LEU A 13 -5.64 -7.78 1.26
CA LEU A 13 -6.89 -7.86 2.02
C LEU A 13 -6.90 -6.88 3.19
N PHE A 14 -5.79 -6.79 3.91
CA PHE A 14 -5.66 -5.80 4.98
C PHE A 14 -5.70 -4.38 4.44
N PHE A 15 -4.98 -4.11 3.37
CA PHE A 15 -4.96 -2.79 2.75
C PHE A 15 -6.36 -2.35 2.34
N ASN A 16 -7.11 -3.23 1.68
CA ASN A 16 -8.46 -2.93 1.22
C ASN A 16 -9.46 -2.77 2.37
N ALA A 17 -9.17 -3.38 3.52
CA ALA A 17 -9.96 -3.21 4.73
C ALA A 17 -9.52 -1.98 5.53
N GLN A 18 -8.54 -1.23 5.04
CA GLN A 18 -7.94 -0.07 5.70
C GLN A 18 -7.18 -0.43 6.98
N ASP A 19 -6.76 -1.69 7.10
CA ASP A 19 -5.89 -2.17 8.17
C ASP A 19 -4.43 -2.03 7.70
N PHE A 20 -3.99 -0.79 7.55
CA PHE A 20 -2.71 -0.48 6.91
C PHE A 20 -1.50 -0.93 7.70
N PHE A 21 -1.60 -0.93 9.03
CA PHE A 21 -0.51 -1.40 9.88
C PHE A 21 -0.28 -2.90 9.65
N GLU A 22 -1.35 -3.69 9.66
CA GLU A 22 -1.30 -5.13 9.42
C GLU A 22 -0.81 -5.44 8.01
N ALA A 23 -1.27 -4.67 7.02
CA ALA A 23 -0.79 -4.82 5.64
C ALA A 23 0.72 -4.66 5.57
N HIS A 24 1.25 -3.61 6.19
CA HIS A 24 2.68 -3.34 6.17
C HIS A 24 3.48 -4.45 6.86
N GLU A 25 2.99 -4.99 7.97
CA GLU A 25 3.68 -6.08 8.68
C GLU A 25 3.80 -7.34 7.82
N VAL A 26 2.70 -7.74 7.18
CA VAL A 26 2.70 -8.93 6.33
C VAL A 26 3.63 -8.73 5.13
N TRP A 27 3.57 -7.57 4.50
CA TRP A 27 4.42 -7.28 3.34
C TRP A 27 5.90 -7.16 3.70
N GLU A 28 6.25 -6.74 4.92
CA GLU A 28 7.65 -6.70 5.36
C GLU A 28 8.29 -8.07 5.37
N ASP A 29 7.55 -9.09 5.80
CA ASP A 29 8.05 -10.47 5.80
C ASP A 29 8.36 -10.94 4.37
N LEU A 30 7.49 -10.58 3.43
CA LEU A 30 7.69 -10.90 2.01
C LEU A 30 8.86 -10.11 1.43
N TRP A 31 8.94 -8.82 1.75
CA TRP A 31 10.02 -7.95 1.31
C TRP A 31 11.40 -8.48 1.75
N ALA A 32 11.50 -8.96 2.97
CA ALA A 32 12.76 -9.46 3.54
C ALA A 32 13.35 -10.63 2.74
N GLU A 33 12.50 -11.40 2.07
CA GLU A 33 12.93 -12.57 1.28
C GLU A 33 13.02 -12.26 -0.22
N SER A 34 12.67 -11.04 -0.64
CA SER A 34 12.58 -10.69 -2.05
C SER A 34 13.82 -9.98 -2.54
N HIS A 35 14.02 -9.96 -3.86
CA HIS A 35 15.17 -9.34 -4.52
C HIS A 35 14.73 -8.59 -5.77
N GLY A 36 15.57 -7.67 -6.23
CA GLY A 36 15.35 -6.97 -7.49
C GLY A 36 14.08 -6.14 -7.52
N ASP A 37 13.38 -6.20 -8.64
CA ASP A 37 12.17 -5.40 -8.86
C ASP A 37 11.04 -5.77 -7.92
N GLU A 38 10.93 -7.05 -7.55
CA GLU A 38 9.91 -7.47 -6.58
C GLU A 38 10.15 -6.82 -5.22
N ARG A 39 11.41 -6.79 -4.77
CA ARG A 39 11.75 -6.16 -3.50
C ARG A 39 11.41 -4.68 -3.51
N ARG A 40 11.74 -4.01 -4.61
CA ARG A 40 11.44 -2.58 -4.79
C ARG A 40 9.92 -2.33 -4.80
N PHE A 41 9.18 -3.19 -5.48
CA PHE A 41 7.73 -3.09 -5.54
C PHE A 41 7.09 -3.25 -4.15
N TYR A 42 7.52 -4.27 -3.41
CA TYR A 42 7.00 -4.48 -2.05
C TYR A 42 7.37 -3.32 -1.12
N GLN A 43 8.57 -2.76 -1.27
CA GLN A 43 8.97 -1.58 -0.50
C GLN A 43 8.00 -0.43 -0.77
N GLY A 44 7.65 -0.23 -2.03
CA GLY A 44 6.68 0.80 -2.41
C GLY A 44 5.32 0.57 -1.78
N LEU A 45 4.81 -0.66 -1.83
CA LEU A 45 3.51 -0.99 -1.22
C LEU A 45 3.53 -0.81 0.29
N ILE A 46 4.60 -1.24 0.95
CA ILE A 46 4.78 -1.05 2.40
C ILE A 46 4.68 0.43 2.74
N GLN A 47 5.40 1.26 2.00
CA GLN A 47 5.40 2.70 2.27
C GLN A 47 4.07 3.36 1.96
N ALA A 48 3.35 2.89 0.93
CA ALA A 48 2.00 3.38 0.64
C ALA A 48 1.05 3.10 1.81
N ALA A 49 1.12 1.88 2.36
CA ALA A 49 0.28 1.52 3.52
C ALA A 49 0.63 2.39 4.73
N VAL A 50 1.92 2.59 5.01
CA VAL A 50 2.35 3.41 6.15
C VAL A 50 2.00 4.89 5.93
N ALA A 51 2.07 5.38 4.68
CA ALA A 51 1.63 6.75 4.37
C ALA A 51 0.17 6.96 4.71
N LEU A 52 -0.68 5.99 4.34
CA LEU A 52 -2.11 6.04 4.65
C LEU A 52 -2.36 5.92 6.17
N PHE A 53 -1.61 5.07 6.84
CA PHE A 53 -1.66 4.94 8.29
C PHE A 53 -1.34 6.26 8.98
N HIS A 54 -0.28 6.94 8.55
CA HIS A 54 0.10 8.24 9.09
C HIS A 54 -0.94 9.32 8.78
N PHE A 55 -1.48 9.33 7.56
CA PHE A 55 -2.49 10.29 7.19
C PHE A 55 -3.74 10.14 8.07
N GLY A 56 -4.18 8.90 8.27
CA GLY A 56 -5.31 8.60 9.15
C GLY A 56 -5.03 8.89 10.61
N GLY A 57 -3.77 8.80 11.03
CA GLY A 57 -3.35 9.05 12.40
C GLY A 57 -2.95 10.50 12.70
N GLY A 58 -2.97 11.37 11.70
CA GLY A 58 -2.65 12.78 11.90
C GLY A 58 -1.18 13.15 11.78
N ASN A 59 -0.33 12.19 11.42
CA ASN A 59 1.08 12.48 11.13
C ASN A 59 1.21 12.91 9.67
N LEU A 60 0.83 14.14 9.38
CA LEU A 60 0.74 14.64 8.01
C LEU A 60 2.10 14.74 7.33
N GLY A 61 3.13 15.15 8.06
CA GLY A 61 4.49 15.21 7.52
C GLY A 61 5.03 13.84 7.13
N GLY A 62 4.83 12.85 7.99
CA GLY A 62 5.21 11.47 7.69
C GLY A 62 4.43 10.89 6.52
N ALA A 63 3.15 11.23 6.42
CA ALA A 63 2.30 10.79 5.32
C ALA A 63 2.82 11.28 3.97
N VAL A 64 3.14 12.57 3.87
CA VAL A 64 3.68 13.15 2.61
C VAL A 64 5.03 12.54 2.26
N LYS A 65 5.91 12.42 3.23
CA LYS A 65 7.25 11.86 3.00
C LYS A 65 7.16 10.45 2.44
N LEU A 66 6.35 9.60 3.05
CA LEU A 66 6.23 8.21 2.61
C LEU A 66 5.43 8.06 1.32
N TYR A 67 4.45 8.93 1.07
CA TYR A 67 3.76 8.98 -0.20
C TYR A 67 4.76 9.17 -1.34
N ARG A 68 5.62 10.17 -1.22
CA ARG A 68 6.63 10.47 -2.25
C ARG A 68 7.64 9.35 -2.42
N SER A 69 8.13 8.80 -1.32
CA SER A 69 9.08 7.70 -1.34
C SER A 69 8.47 6.44 -1.96
N SER A 70 7.23 6.14 -1.60
CA SER A 70 6.50 5.00 -2.16
C SER A 70 6.38 5.10 -3.68
N PHE A 71 5.98 6.27 -4.17
CA PHE A 71 5.89 6.50 -5.61
C PHE A 71 7.24 6.29 -6.30
N ASP A 72 8.32 6.81 -5.71
CA ASP A 72 9.66 6.66 -6.27
C ASP A 72 10.10 5.19 -6.38
N TYR A 73 9.74 4.36 -5.42
CA TYR A 73 10.03 2.94 -5.50
C TYR A 73 9.22 2.24 -6.58
N MET A 74 7.93 2.57 -6.69
CA MET A 74 7.03 1.84 -7.59
C MET A 74 7.10 2.29 -9.03
N LYS A 75 7.45 3.54 -9.30
CA LYS A 75 7.45 4.09 -10.66
C LYS A 75 8.38 3.36 -11.62
N GLU A 76 9.41 2.70 -11.11
CA GLU A 76 10.39 2.00 -11.93
C GLU A 76 10.04 0.54 -12.18
N CYS A 77 8.99 0.02 -11.54
CA CYS A 77 8.64 -1.39 -11.62
C CYS A 77 7.79 -1.75 -12.82
N GLY A 78 7.29 -0.75 -13.55
CA GLY A 78 6.39 -0.99 -14.67
C GLY A 78 4.95 -1.19 -14.22
N SER A 79 4.05 -1.30 -15.22
CA SER A 79 2.63 -1.49 -14.97
C SER A 79 2.02 -2.26 -16.13
N PRO A 80 1.35 -3.40 -15.89
CA PRO A 80 1.08 -3.99 -14.57
C PRO A 80 2.32 -4.69 -13.98
N PHE A 81 2.33 -4.84 -12.67
CA PHE A 81 3.36 -5.59 -11.97
C PHE A 81 2.68 -6.46 -10.91
N LEU A 82 2.96 -7.75 -10.92
CA LEU A 82 2.30 -8.74 -10.04
C LEU A 82 0.78 -8.57 -10.01
N GLY A 83 0.20 -8.36 -11.19
CA GLY A 83 -1.24 -8.21 -11.34
C GLY A 83 -1.81 -6.86 -10.94
N LEU A 84 -0.99 -5.96 -10.43
CA LEU A 84 -1.43 -4.63 -10.00
C LEU A 84 -1.20 -3.62 -11.12
N ASP A 85 -2.25 -2.89 -11.48
CA ASP A 85 -2.15 -1.75 -12.38
C ASP A 85 -1.62 -0.56 -11.58
N ALA A 86 -0.32 -0.31 -11.69
CA ALA A 86 0.33 0.73 -10.91
C ALA A 86 -0.17 2.12 -11.28
N MET A 87 -0.53 2.35 -12.54
CA MET A 87 -1.06 3.65 -12.96
C MET A 87 -2.39 3.93 -12.26
N GLU A 88 -3.29 2.94 -12.22
CA GLU A 88 -4.57 3.09 -11.53
C GLU A 88 -4.38 3.23 -10.03
N PHE A 89 -3.46 2.45 -9.44
CA PHE A 89 -3.16 2.55 -8.01
C PHE A 89 -2.70 3.96 -7.66
N TRP A 90 -1.79 4.55 -8.45
CA TRP A 90 -1.26 5.88 -8.15
C TRP A 90 -2.26 6.99 -8.48
N ARG A 91 -3.19 6.75 -9.42
CA ARG A 91 -4.32 7.65 -9.62
C ARG A 91 -5.19 7.74 -8.36
N GLN A 92 -5.46 6.58 -7.74
CA GLN A 92 -6.24 6.53 -6.51
C GLN A 92 -5.49 7.12 -5.32
N MET A 93 -4.19 6.80 -5.18
CA MET A 93 -3.35 7.38 -4.14
C MET A 93 -3.27 8.90 -4.28
N GLY A 94 -3.09 9.40 -5.50
CA GLY A 94 -3.03 10.83 -5.76
C GLY A 94 -4.33 11.53 -5.41
N ARG A 95 -5.46 10.93 -5.73
CA ARG A 95 -6.77 11.47 -5.37
C ARG A 95 -6.94 11.54 -3.86
N CYS A 96 -6.53 10.49 -3.15
CA CYS A 96 -6.62 10.44 -1.70
C CYS A 96 -5.75 11.51 -1.03
N PHE A 97 -4.53 11.72 -1.55
CA PHE A 97 -3.55 12.63 -0.96
C PHE A 97 -3.62 14.06 -1.49
N GLU A 98 -4.42 14.32 -2.54
CA GLU A 98 -4.48 15.64 -3.18
C GLU A 98 -4.73 16.78 -2.18
N PRO A 99 -5.72 16.71 -1.27
CA PRO A 99 -5.93 17.80 -0.32
C PRO A 99 -4.72 18.09 0.56
N LEU A 100 -3.94 17.05 0.87
CA LEU A 100 -2.74 17.19 1.70
C LEU A 100 -1.57 17.74 0.89
N LEU A 101 -1.41 17.30 -0.36
CA LEU A 101 -0.29 17.70 -1.21
C LEU A 101 -0.44 19.11 -1.75
N SER A 102 -1.67 19.57 -1.95
CA SER A 102 -1.96 20.88 -2.55
C SER A 102 -1.92 22.04 -1.56
N THR A 103 -1.83 21.74 -0.27
CA THR A 103 -1.88 22.75 0.79
C THR A 103 -0.53 22.81 1.49
N PRO A 104 0.24 23.94 1.37
CA PRO A 104 1.58 24.03 2.01
C PRO A 104 1.55 23.87 3.53
N GLU A 105 0.51 24.40 4.17
CA GLU A 105 0.32 24.27 5.62
C GLU A 105 -1.08 23.72 5.88
N PRO A 106 -1.24 22.38 5.76
CA PRO A 106 -2.56 21.78 5.96
C PRO A 106 -2.99 21.89 7.41
N ASP A 107 -4.31 21.98 7.60
CA ASP A 107 -4.90 21.91 8.92
C ASP A 107 -4.55 20.55 9.54
N ARG A 108 -4.16 20.56 10.83
CA ARG A 108 -3.74 19.34 11.53
C ARG A 108 -4.86 18.31 11.65
N SER A 109 -6.10 18.71 11.51
CA SER A 109 -7.25 17.82 11.54
C SER A 109 -7.53 17.15 10.19
N LEU A 110 -6.79 17.51 9.13
CA LEU A 110 -7.01 16.92 7.82
C LEU A 110 -6.80 15.40 7.88
N ARG A 111 -7.77 14.66 7.34
CA ARG A 111 -7.74 13.20 7.26
C ARG A 111 -8.15 12.74 5.88
N PRO A 112 -7.85 11.51 5.48
CA PRO A 112 -8.32 11.00 4.20
C PRO A 112 -9.85 11.03 4.11
N ALA A 113 -10.37 11.45 2.96
CA ALA A 113 -11.80 11.38 2.72
C ALA A 113 -12.21 9.92 2.55
N PRO A 114 -13.25 9.43 3.26
CA PRO A 114 -13.63 8.02 3.19
C PRO A 114 -13.90 7.54 1.76
N GLY A 115 -14.49 8.37 0.92
CA GLY A 115 -14.78 8.01 -0.47
C GLY A 115 -13.57 8.03 -1.41
N ALA A 116 -12.40 8.45 -0.91
CA ALA A 116 -11.18 8.53 -1.71
C ALA A 116 -10.11 7.50 -1.31
N MET A 117 -10.46 6.55 -0.44
CA MET A 117 -9.50 5.53 -0.01
C MET A 117 -9.15 4.60 -1.18
N PRO A 118 -7.86 4.37 -1.43
CA PRO A 118 -7.46 3.49 -2.52
C PRO A 118 -7.76 2.02 -2.23
N VAL A 119 -8.04 1.27 -3.29
CA VAL A 119 -8.32 -0.16 -3.23
C VAL A 119 -7.47 -0.85 -4.29
N ILE A 120 -6.89 -1.99 -3.95
CA ILE A 120 -6.09 -2.79 -4.87
C ILE A 120 -6.96 -3.89 -5.47
N THR A 121 -6.98 -3.95 -6.80
CA THR A 121 -7.64 -5.02 -7.55
C THR A 121 -6.57 -5.67 -8.43
N LEU A 122 -6.50 -7.00 -8.42
CA LEU A 122 -5.53 -7.73 -9.22
C LEU A 122 -6.16 -8.25 -10.50
N ASP A 123 -5.39 -8.21 -11.57
CA ASP A 123 -5.76 -8.79 -12.86
C ASP A 123 -4.56 -9.56 -13.42
N PRO A 124 -4.67 -10.90 -13.55
CA PRO A 124 -5.86 -11.71 -13.26
C PRO A 124 -6.13 -11.82 -11.76
N PRO A 125 -7.39 -12.03 -11.36
CA PRO A 125 -7.70 -12.23 -9.96
C PRO A 125 -7.09 -13.55 -9.47
N PRO A 126 -6.75 -13.66 -8.19
CA PRO A 126 -6.25 -14.94 -7.67
C PRO A 126 -7.34 -16.00 -7.67
N GLU A 127 -6.92 -17.28 -7.75
CA GLU A 127 -7.85 -18.38 -7.70
C GLU A 127 -8.57 -18.48 -6.35
N ALA A 128 -7.86 -18.13 -5.28
CA ALA A 128 -8.42 -18.11 -3.93
C ALA A 128 -7.69 -17.08 -3.10
N TRP A 129 -8.40 -16.48 -2.15
CA TRP A 129 -7.82 -15.54 -1.21
C TRP A 129 -7.52 -16.26 0.10
N PRO A 130 -6.35 -16.00 0.72
CA PRO A 130 -6.02 -16.64 2.01
C PRO A 130 -6.81 -16.02 3.16
N ASP A 131 -6.75 -16.67 4.32
CA ASP A 131 -7.13 -16.02 5.57
C ASP A 131 -6.00 -15.05 5.95
N PRO A 132 -6.21 -13.74 5.89
CA PRO A 132 -5.11 -12.80 6.11
C PRO A 132 -4.53 -12.88 7.53
N ALA A 133 -5.36 -13.21 8.53
CA ALA A 133 -4.90 -13.31 9.92
C ALA A 133 -3.85 -14.40 10.12
N ALA A 134 -3.81 -15.41 9.24
CA ALA A 134 -2.82 -16.49 9.32
C ALA A 134 -1.39 -15.99 9.10
N TYR A 135 -1.22 -14.81 8.52
CA TYR A 135 0.10 -14.26 8.18
C TYR A 135 0.54 -13.13 9.10
N LEU A 136 -0.27 -12.79 10.09
CA LEU A 136 0.13 -11.78 11.08
C LEU A 136 1.17 -12.37 12.03
N ARG A 137 2.11 -11.51 12.48
CA ARG A 137 3.09 -11.90 13.49
C ARG A 137 2.38 -12.12 14.81
N GLU A 138 2.81 -13.15 15.52
CA GLU A 138 2.33 -13.37 16.88
C GLU A 138 2.97 -12.31 17.78
N GLU A 139 2.13 -11.71 18.62
CA GLU A 139 2.62 -10.80 19.66
C GLU A 139 3.02 -11.65 20.87
N GLU A 140 4.22 -11.42 21.35
CA GLU A 140 4.71 -12.05 22.57
C GLU A 140 4.50 -11.14 23.77
#